data_f17f32a123e09ea21c5a7a2316345c6a
#
_entry.id   f17f32a123e09ea21c5a7a2316345c6a
#
_cell.length_a   1.000
_cell.length_b   1.000
_cell.length_c   1.000
_cell.angle_alpha   90.00
_cell.angle_beta   90.00
_cell.angle_gamma   90.00
#
_symmetry.space_group_name_H-M   'P 1'
#
loop_
_entity.id
_entity.type
_entity.pdbx_description
1 polymer ?
#
loop_
_entity_poly.entity_id
_entity_poly.type
_entity_poly.pdbx_seq_one_letter_code
_entity_poly.pdbx_strand_id
1 'polypeptide(L)'
;MTDPVTGADVITAVETNGAVSVYDNVVFACHPDQALEILGVDATQKEKDVIGCFKYSPNNTYVHTDKALMPKAKSAWTSWNYIGNSKAVGEEKPVFVTYWLNKLQKLNHPTDIFVSLNPSTPPAADKILQKMVYTHPQYTQDSVRAQKKVVELQGDRGTYFCGAWMGYGFHEVSYLNTFRVFLI
;
A
#
# COMPACT_ATOMS: atom_id res chain seq x y z
N MET A 1 4.86 20.02 -20.97
CA MET A 1 5.58 21.24 -21.45
C MET A 1 6.70 20.76 -22.37
N THR A 2 7.21 21.61 -23.23
CA THR A 2 8.37 21.29 -24.06
C THR A 2 9.63 21.94 -23.48
N ASP A 3 10.71 21.20 -23.45
CA ASP A 3 12.03 21.72 -23.08
C ASP A 3 12.42 22.88 -24.03
N PRO A 4 12.72 24.05 -23.51
CA PRO A 4 13.02 25.23 -24.36
C PRO A 4 14.31 25.13 -25.16
N VAL A 5 15.19 24.15 -24.82
CA VAL A 5 16.48 23.95 -25.47
C VAL A 5 16.40 22.84 -26.52
N THR A 6 15.74 21.72 -26.17
CA THR A 6 15.69 20.53 -27.03
C THR A 6 14.39 20.40 -27.81
N GLY A 7 13.32 21.09 -27.40
CA GLY A 7 11.98 20.97 -27.98
C GLY A 7 11.26 19.65 -27.63
N ALA A 8 11.87 18.82 -26.78
CA ALA A 8 11.27 17.57 -26.34
C ALA A 8 10.17 17.80 -25.29
N ASP A 9 9.18 16.94 -25.25
CA ASP A 9 8.18 16.95 -24.18
C ASP A 9 8.83 16.54 -22.85
N VAL A 10 8.63 17.36 -21.83
CA VAL A 10 9.18 17.16 -20.49
C VAL A 10 8.10 17.22 -19.42
N ILE A 11 8.35 16.53 -18.33
CA ILE A 11 7.48 16.53 -17.14
C ILE A 11 8.08 17.49 -16.11
N THR A 12 7.27 18.41 -15.63
CA THR A 12 7.64 19.33 -14.55
C THR A 12 7.07 18.82 -13.24
N ALA A 13 7.95 18.50 -12.30
CA ALA A 13 7.58 18.18 -10.92
C ALA A 13 7.72 19.40 -10.03
N VAL A 14 6.67 19.73 -9.28
CA VAL A 14 6.67 20.84 -8.32
C VAL A 14 6.56 20.23 -6.91
N GLU A 15 7.58 20.47 -6.10
CA GLU A 15 7.60 20.03 -4.71
C GLU A 15 6.74 20.92 -3.81
N THR A 16 6.33 20.42 -2.64
CA THR A 16 5.51 21.18 -1.67
C THR A 16 6.19 22.45 -1.15
N ASN A 17 7.53 22.52 -1.20
CA ASN A 17 8.34 23.70 -0.86
C ASN A 17 8.43 24.71 -2.03
N GLY A 18 7.83 24.41 -3.18
CA GLY A 18 7.88 25.23 -4.39
C GLY A 18 9.09 25.00 -5.29
N ALA A 19 9.98 24.05 -4.95
CA ALA A 19 11.06 23.67 -5.84
C ALA A 19 10.51 23.01 -7.10
N VAL A 20 11.13 23.34 -8.25
CA VAL A 20 10.70 22.87 -9.57
C VAL A 20 11.83 22.06 -10.20
N SER A 21 11.52 20.85 -10.64
CA SER A 21 12.45 19.97 -11.35
C SER A 21 11.82 19.48 -12.65
N VAL A 22 12.65 19.25 -13.66
CA VAL A 22 12.22 18.80 -14.99
C VAL A 22 12.81 17.43 -15.28
N TYR A 23 11.99 16.53 -15.80
CA TYR A 23 12.34 15.14 -16.08
C TYR A 23 11.79 14.70 -17.44
N ASP A 24 12.49 13.79 -18.10
CA ASP A 24 12.01 13.11 -19.31
C ASP A 24 10.93 12.10 -18.98
N ASN A 25 11.08 11.41 -17.84
CA ASN A 25 10.15 10.36 -17.38
C ASN A 25 9.93 10.45 -15.87
N VAL A 26 8.72 10.08 -15.43
CA VAL A 26 8.34 9.98 -14.03
C VAL A 26 7.70 8.62 -13.74
N VAL A 27 8.16 7.96 -12.68
CA VAL A 27 7.62 6.68 -12.21
C VAL A 27 6.84 6.90 -10.91
N PHE A 28 5.54 6.64 -10.95
CA PHE A 28 4.68 6.65 -9.76
C PHE A 28 4.77 5.29 -9.05
N ALA A 29 5.61 5.22 -8.03
CA ALA A 29 5.80 4.03 -7.17
C ALA A 29 5.02 4.14 -5.85
N CYS A 30 3.92 4.89 -5.84
CA CYS A 30 3.03 5.13 -4.70
C CYS A 30 1.68 4.43 -4.89
N HIS A 31 0.75 4.66 -3.97
CA HIS A 31 -0.62 4.18 -4.15
C HIS A 31 -1.32 4.90 -5.32
N PRO A 32 -2.23 4.23 -6.04
CA PRO A 32 -2.99 4.81 -7.16
C PRO A 32 -3.74 6.09 -6.83
N ASP A 33 -4.38 6.18 -5.66
CA ASP A 33 -5.05 7.38 -5.17
C ASP A 33 -4.08 8.54 -4.99
N GLN A 34 -2.90 8.28 -4.44
CA GLN A 34 -1.82 9.26 -4.30
C GLN A 34 -1.25 9.69 -5.67
N ALA A 35 -1.10 8.74 -6.61
CA ALA A 35 -0.66 9.07 -7.96
C ALA A 35 -1.65 10.01 -8.66
N LEU A 36 -2.96 9.76 -8.54
CA LEU A 36 -3.99 10.65 -9.08
C LEU A 36 -4.03 12.00 -8.37
N GLU A 37 -3.78 12.05 -7.07
CA GLU A 37 -3.67 13.29 -6.31
C GLU A 37 -2.47 14.14 -6.79
N ILE A 38 -1.32 13.51 -7.00
CA ILE A 38 -0.10 14.19 -7.52
C ILE A 38 -0.33 14.70 -8.94
N LEU A 39 -0.94 13.88 -9.82
CA LEU A 39 -1.28 14.29 -11.18
C LEU A 39 -2.32 15.42 -11.22
N GLY A 40 -3.24 15.45 -10.26
CA GLY A 40 -4.22 16.51 -10.10
C GLY A 40 -5.05 16.78 -11.36
N VAL A 41 -4.97 18.02 -11.84
CA VAL A 41 -5.70 18.47 -13.05
C VAL A 41 -5.09 17.88 -14.33
N ASP A 42 -3.83 17.51 -14.32
CA ASP A 42 -3.10 16.95 -15.46
C ASP A 42 -3.38 15.47 -15.70
N ALA A 43 -4.06 14.80 -14.74
CA ALA A 43 -4.49 13.42 -14.93
C ALA A 43 -5.45 13.31 -16.12
N THR A 44 -5.09 12.45 -17.08
CA THR A 44 -5.95 12.16 -18.25
C THR A 44 -7.20 11.38 -17.83
N GLN A 45 -8.23 11.38 -18.66
CA GLN A 45 -9.42 10.57 -18.41
C GLN A 45 -9.07 9.08 -18.37
N LYS A 46 -8.17 8.62 -19.24
CA LYS A 46 -7.68 7.23 -19.28
C LYS A 46 -7.01 6.82 -17.96
N GLU A 47 -6.14 7.68 -17.40
CA GLU A 47 -5.53 7.46 -16.09
C GLU A 47 -6.58 7.41 -14.98
N LYS A 48 -7.53 8.33 -14.95
CA LYS A 48 -8.65 8.34 -13.98
C LYS A 48 -9.50 7.08 -14.07
N ASP A 49 -9.81 6.62 -15.27
CA ASP A 49 -10.65 5.44 -15.51
C ASP A 49 -9.96 4.13 -15.09
N VAL A 50 -8.64 4.05 -15.24
CA VAL A 50 -7.87 2.84 -14.90
C VAL A 50 -7.40 2.90 -13.45
N ILE A 51 -6.66 3.93 -13.06
CA ILE A 51 -6.05 4.05 -11.73
C ILE A 51 -7.12 4.30 -10.66
N GLY A 52 -8.20 5.02 -10.99
CA GLY A 52 -9.31 5.30 -10.09
C GLY A 52 -10.14 4.08 -9.69
N CYS A 53 -9.95 2.92 -10.36
CA CYS A 53 -10.58 1.65 -9.97
C CYS A 53 -10.02 1.06 -8.67
N PHE A 54 -8.80 1.45 -8.29
CA PHE A 54 -8.14 0.93 -7.09
C PHE A 54 -8.59 1.71 -5.86
N LYS A 55 -9.36 1.05 -5.01
CA LYS A 55 -9.85 1.61 -3.74
C LYS A 55 -8.99 1.12 -2.60
N TYR A 56 -8.88 1.94 -1.56
CA TYR A 56 -8.12 1.65 -0.36
C TYR A 56 -8.99 1.72 0.88
N SER A 57 -8.77 0.82 1.82
CA SER A 57 -9.39 0.86 3.14
C SER A 57 -8.38 1.24 4.21
N PRO A 58 -8.72 2.20 5.11
CA PRO A 58 -7.87 2.53 6.24
C PRO A 58 -7.92 1.41 7.29
N ASN A 59 -6.76 1.10 7.86
CA ASN A 59 -6.62 0.08 8.89
C ASN A 59 -5.85 0.65 10.08
N ASN A 60 -6.48 0.63 11.27
CA ASN A 60 -5.83 1.00 12.50
C ASN A 60 -4.76 -0.05 12.85
N THR A 61 -3.53 0.39 12.96
CA THR A 61 -2.37 -0.46 13.21
C THR A 61 -1.70 -0.03 14.50
N TYR A 62 -1.38 -1.00 15.35
CA TYR A 62 -0.70 -0.77 16.62
C TYR A 62 0.57 -1.62 16.68
N VAL A 63 1.70 -0.99 16.98
CA VAL A 63 2.90 -1.67 17.46
C VAL A 63 2.82 -1.69 18.98
N HIS A 64 2.88 -2.87 19.60
CA HIS A 64 2.62 -3.00 21.03
C HIS A 64 3.30 -4.23 21.65
N THR A 65 3.26 -4.32 22.97
CA THR A 65 3.75 -5.46 23.78
C THR A 65 2.63 -6.20 24.50
N ASP A 66 1.38 -5.88 24.20
CA ASP A 66 0.21 -6.47 24.90
C ASP A 66 -0.09 -7.88 24.40
N LYS A 67 0.11 -8.87 25.27
CA LYS A 67 -0.14 -10.29 25.00
C LYS A 67 -1.63 -10.65 25.00
N ALA A 68 -2.52 -9.76 25.48
CA ALA A 68 -3.96 -10.00 25.51
C ALA A 68 -4.58 -10.18 24.11
N LEU A 69 -3.92 -9.65 23.09
CA LEU A 69 -4.32 -9.77 21.68
C LEU A 69 -3.77 -11.04 20.99
N MET A 70 -3.13 -11.92 21.74
CA MET A 70 -2.61 -13.20 21.25
C MET A 70 -3.47 -14.36 21.76
N PRO A 71 -3.37 -15.55 21.12
CA PRO A 71 -4.01 -16.76 21.66
C PRO A 71 -3.60 -17.01 23.11
N LYS A 72 -4.54 -17.47 23.95
CA LYS A 72 -4.29 -17.73 25.36
C LYS A 72 -3.14 -18.71 25.60
N ALA A 73 -3.08 -19.79 24.80
CA ALA A 73 -1.99 -20.75 24.87
C ALA A 73 -0.79 -20.28 24.05
N LYS A 74 0.35 -20.04 24.68
CA LYS A 74 1.57 -19.60 23.99
C LYS A 74 2.06 -20.60 22.93
N SER A 75 1.78 -21.89 23.12
CA SER A 75 2.07 -22.94 22.13
C SER A 75 1.32 -22.80 20.81
N ALA A 76 0.20 -22.06 20.82
CA ALA A 76 -0.57 -21.74 19.61
C ALA A 76 -0.09 -20.48 18.87
N TRP A 77 0.91 -19.77 19.40
CA TRP A 77 1.40 -18.55 18.78
C TRP A 77 2.17 -18.85 17.49
N THR A 78 1.76 -18.20 16.42
CA THR A 78 2.44 -18.22 15.13
C THR A 78 2.93 -16.83 14.76
N SER A 79 3.68 -16.73 13.67
CA SER A 79 4.09 -15.41 13.16
C SER A 79 2.87 -14.54 12.81
N TRP A 80 1.77 -15.15 12.38
CA TRP A 80 0.51 -14.52 12.01
C TRP A 80 -0.62 -15.16 12.82
N ASN A 81 -1.33 -14.37 13.61
CA ASN A 81 -2.42 -14.85 14.45
C ASN A 81 -3.70 -14.12 14.03
N TYR A 82 -4.61 -14.85 13.40
CA TYR A 82 -5.90 -14.34 12.99
C TYR A 82 -6.94 -14.62 14.08
N ILE A 83 -7.67 -13.60 14.48
CA ILE A 83 -8.78 -13.72 15.41
C ILE A 83 -10.05 -13.32 14.68
N GLY A 84 -10.85 -14.31 14.30
CA GLY A 84 -12.14 -14.14 13.64
C GLY A 84 -13.30 -14.39 14.60
N ASN A 85 -14.39 -13.67 14.42
CA ASN A 85 -15.65 -13.95 15.09
C ASN A 85 -16.48 -14.88 14.21
N SER A 86 -16.60 -16.15 14.59
CA SER A 86 -17.29 -17.19 13.82
C SER A 86 -18.81 -16.98 13.65
N LYS A 87 -19.39 -15.95 14.28
CA LYS A 87 -20.85 -15.72 14.30
C LYS A 87 -21.39 -14.76 13.22
N ALA A 88 -20.54 -14.23 12.34
CA ALA A 88 -20.97 -13.26 11.34
C ALA A 88 -20.74 -13.77 9.91
N VAL A 89 -21.65 -14.63 9.46
CA VAL A 89 -21.80 -14.93 8.03
C VAL A 89 -22.56 -13.76 7.41
N GLY A 90 -21.91 -13.00 6.49
CA GLY A 90 -22.54 -11.97 5.68
C GLY A 90 -22.23 -10.51 6.02
N GLU A 91 -21.50 -10.20 7.08
CA GLU A 91 -21.01 -8.84 7.34
C GLU A 91 -19.51 -8.73 7.02
N GLU A 92 -19.13 -7.77 6.17
CA GLU A 92 -17.73 -7.39 5.95
C GLU A 92 -17.17 -6.79 7.25
N LYS A 93 -16.58 -7.63 8.10
CA LYS A 93 -15.85 -7.12 9.26
C LYS A 93 -14.38 -6.94 8.92
N PRO A 94 -13.76 -5.86 9.41
CA PRO A 94 -12.34 -5.67 9.21
C PRO A 94 -11.56 -6.87 9.75
N VAL A 95 -10.59 -7.32 8.98
CA VAL A 95 -9.72 -8.43 9.36
C VAL A 95 -8.90 -8.03 10.58
N PHE A 96 -9.03 -8.78 11.68
CA PHE A 96 -8.16 -8.63 12.83
C PHE A 96 -7.03 -9.65 12.77
N VAL A 97 -5.81 -9.18 12.62
CA VAL A 97 -4.60 -10.01 12.61
C VAL A 97 -3.55 -9.41 13.54
N THR A 98 -2.87 -10.27 14.29
CA THR A 98 -1.72 -9.90 15.09
C THR A 98 -0.47 -10.65 14.61
N TYR A 99 0.55 -9.88 14.23
CA TYR A 99 1.88 -10.39 13.87
C TYR A 99 2.76 -10.45 15.11
N TRP A 100 3.40 -11.59 15.36
CA TRP A 100 4.44 -11.71 16.38
C TRP A 100 5.80 -11.47 15.71
N LEU A 101 6.35 -10.27 15.89
CA LEU A 101 7.55 -9.83 15.18
C LEU A 101 8.79 -10.62 15.57
N ASN A 102 8.92 -11.04 16.84
CA ASN A 102 10.07 -11.84 17.28
C ASN A 102 10.20 -13.14 16.48
N LYS A 103 9.08 -13.78 16.14
CA LYS A 103 9.08 -14.99 15.31
C LYS A 103 9.16 -14.65 13.83
N LEU A 104 8.40 -13.66 13.38
CA LEU A 104 8.31 -13.28 11.96
C LEU A 104 9.63 -12.79 11.40
N GLN A 105 10.33 -11.95 12.17
CA GLN A 105 11.59 -11.30 11.77
C GLN A 105 12.82 -11.90 12.49
N LYS A 106 12.64 -12.99 13.26
CA LYS A 106 13.71 -13.64 14.04
C LYS A 106 14.43 -12.64 14.96
N LEU A 107 13.68 -11.75 15.62
CA LEU A 107 14.25 -10.74 16.50
C LEU A 107 14.80 -11.40 17.76
N ASN A 108 16.06 -11.16 18.07
CA ASN A 108 16.65 -11.53 19.36
C ASN A 108 16.40 -10.41 20.39
N HIS A 109 15.16 -10.32 20.87
CA HIS A 109 14.72 -9.32 21.83
C HIS A 109 13.96 -9.99 22.99
N PRO A 110 14.23 -9.62 24.28
CA PRO A 110 13.62 -10.27 25.44
C PRO A 110 12.11 -10.01 25.55
N THR A 111 11.63 -8.90 25.01
CA THR A 111 10.20 -8.55 25.03
C THR A 111 9.54 -9.01 23.75
N ASP A 112 8.36 -9.64 23.87
CA ASP A 112 7.52 -9.96 22.73
C ASP A 112 6.94 -8.67 22.13
N ILE A 113 7.17 -8.42 20.84
CA ILE A 113 6.68 -7.26 20.08
C ILE A 113 5.65 -7.75 19.07
N PHE A 114 4.52 -7.05 19.03
CA PHE A 114 3.40 -7.38 18.16
C PHE A 114 3.03 -6.19 17.26
N VAL A 115 2.46 -6.51 16.11
CA VAL A 115 1.75 -5.55 15.27
C VAL A 115 0.33 -6.07 15.07
N SER A 116 -0.66 -5.32 15.53
CA SER A 116 -2.07 -5.68 15.36
C SER A 116 -2.77 -4.74 14.38
N LEU A 117 -3.47 -5.33 13.42
CA LEU A 117 -4.34 -4.65 12.47
C LEU A 117 -5.79 -4.76 12.93
N ASN A 118 -6.49 -3.63 13.00
CA ASN A 118 -7.92 -3.54 13.34
C ASN A 118 -8.34 -4.39 14.56
N PRO A 119 -7.61 -4.35 15.67
CA PRO A 119 -8.02 -5.14 16.83
C PRO A 119 -9.41 -4.71 17.29
N SER A 120 -10.27 -5.68 17.64
CA SER A 120 -11.62 -5.44 18.16
C SER A 120 -11.60 -4.64 19.47
N THR A 121 -10.53 -4.81 20.25
CA THR A 121 -10.21 -4.01 21.43
C THR A 121 -8.77 -3.51 21.27
N PRO A 122 -8.51 -2.21 21.38
CA PRO A 122 -7.15 -1.70 21.32
C PRO A 122 -6.25 -2.32 22.40
N PRO A 123 -4.95 -2.42 22.16
CA PRO A 123 -3.98 -2.80 23.21
C PRO A 123 -4.08 -1.84 24.40
N ALA A 124 -3.69 -2.31 25.60
CA ALA A 124 -3.59 -1.45 26.78
C ALA A 124 -2.67 -0.24 26.50
N ALA A 125 -3.09 0.94 26.95
CA ALA A 125 -2.44 2.21 26.57
C ALA A 125 -0.96 2.26 26.95
N ASP A 126 -0.60 1.69 28.10
CA ASP A 126 0.77 1.58 28.62
C ASP A 126 1.66 0.61 27.83
N LYS A 127 1.06 -0.21 26.96
CA LYS A 127 1.75 -1.21 26.14
C LYS A 127 1.82 -0.83 24.66
N ILE A 128 1.24 0.28 24.27
CA ILE A 128 1.31 0.79 22.90
C ILE A 128 2.66 1.49 22.71
N LEU A 129 3.46 1.00 21.74
CA LEU A 129 4.70 1.63 21.34
C LEU A 129 4.43 2.67 20.24
N GLN A 130 3.54 2.35 19.30
CA GLN A 130 3.15 3.26 18.23
C GLN A 130 1.75 2.92 17.70
N LYS A 131 1.01 3.96 17.32
CA LYS A 131 -0.26 3.86 16.61
C LYS A 131 -0.14 4.55 15.26
N MET A 132 -0.66 3.91 14.21
CA MET A 132 -0.68 4.47 12.86
C MET A 132 -1.90 3.97 12.10
N VAL A 133 -2.21 4.62 10.98
CA VAL A 133 -3.23 4.15 10.03
C VAL A 133 -2.52 3.80 8.74
N TYR A 134 -2.66 2.55 8.31
CA TYR A 134 -2.23 2.10 7.00
C TYR A 134 -3.42 1.88 6.09
N THR A 135 -3.29 2.26 4.84
CA THR A 135 -4.30 1.96 3.82
C THR A 135 -3.88 0.73 3.03
N HIS A 136 -4.85 -0.17 2.80
CA HIS A 136 -4.62 -1.39 2.03
C HIS A 136 -5.53 -1.41 0.80
N PRO A 137 -5.03 -1.90 -0.35
CA PRO A 137 -5.83 -2.00 -1.56
C PRO A 137 -6.97 -3.00 -1.39
N GLN A 138 -8.14 -2.64 -1.90
CA GLN A 138 -9.30 -3.52 -1.97
C GLN A 138 -9.35 -4.19 -3.34
N TYR A 139 -9.35 -5.52 -3.36
CA TYR A 139 -9.41 -6.31 -4.58
C TYR A 139 -10.87 -6.51 -5.00
N THR A 140 -11.38 -5.57 -5.78
CA THR A 140 -12.69 -5.65 -6.42
C THR A 140 -12.56 -6.26 -7.83
N GLN A 141 -13.68 -6.67 -8.43
CA GLN A 141 -13.66 -7.12 -9.83
C GLN A 141 -13.12 -6.02 -10.77
N ASP A 142 -13.43 -4.76 -10.48
CA ASP A 142 -12.98 -3.64 -11.30
C ASP A 142 -11.47 -3.39 -11.14
N SER A 143 -10.93 -3.46 -9.91
CA SER A 143 -9.49 -3.32 -9.69
C SER A 143 -8.70 -4.46 -10.37
N VAL A 144 -9.19 -5.70 -10.31
CA VAL A 144 -8.55 -6.84 -10.98
C VAL A 144 -8.60 -6.70 -12.51
N ARG A 145 -9.68 -6.16 -13.06
CA ARG A 145 -9.75 -5.84 -14.50
C ARG A 145 -8.82 -4.68 -14.86
N ALA A 146 -8.76 -3.66 -14.01
CA ALA A 146 -7.90 -2.49 -14.20
C ALA A 146 -6.41 -2.86 -14.18
N GLN A 147 -5.97 -3.83 -13.36
CA GLN A 147 -4.58 -4.31 -13.36
C GLN A 147 -4.07 -4.65 -14.77
N LYS A 148 -4.93 -5.26 -15.61
CA LYS A 148 -4.58 -5.61 -16.98
C LYS A 148 -4.46 -4.40 -17.91
N LYS A 149 -5.19 -3.33 -17.59
CA LYS A 149 -5.20 -2.09 -18.39
C LYS A 149 -4.07 -1.12 -18.02
N VAL A 150 -3.46 -1.27 -16.84
CA VAL A 150 -2.34 -0.41 -16.42
C VAL A 150 -1.19 -0.46 -17.42
N VAL A 151 -0.99 -1.60 -18.10
CA VAL A 151 0.06 -1.71 -19.13
C VAL A 151 -0.14 -0.72 -20.28
N GLU A 152 -1.39 -0.33 -20.57
CA GLU A 152 -1.70 0.63 -21.62
C GLU A 152 -1.41 2.10 -21.25
N LEU A 153 -1.11 2.36 -19.98
CA LEU A 153 -0.72 3.68 -19.46
C LEU A 153 0.80 3.87 -19.42
N GLN A 154 1.56 2.77 -19.50
CA GLN A 154 3.01 2.82 -19.32
C GLN A 154 3.67 3.58 -20.48
N GLY A 155 4.45 4.61 -20.12
CA GLY A 155 5.16 5.44 -21.07
C GLY A 155 4.32 6.51 -21.77
N ASP A 156 2.99 6.50 -21.57
CA ASP A 156 2.13 7.57 -22.10
C ASP A 156 2.51 8.90 -21.43
N ARG A 157 2.89 9.89 -22.24
CA ARG A 157 3.41 11.18 -21.79
C ARG A 157 4.65 11.10 -20.86
N GLY A 158 5.46 10.03 -20.96
CA GLY A 158 6.61 9.81 -20.10
C GLY A 158 6.24 9.40 -18.66
N THR A 159 4.98 9.04 -18.39
CA THR A 159 4.55 8.59 -17.07
C THR A 159 4.49 7.06 -16.97
N TYR A 160 4.94 6.53 -15.83
CA TYR A 160 4.96 5.11 -15.54
C TYR A 160 4.39 4.85 -14.15
N PHE A 161 3.79 3.68 -13.98
CA PHE A 161 3.15 3.27 -12.72
C PHE A 161 3.67 1.91 -12.28
N CYS A 162 4.02 1.76 -11.01
CA CYS A 162 4.40 0.49 -10.42
C CYS A 162 3.96 0.41 -8.96
N GLY A 163 3.84 -0.81 -8.44
CA GLY A 163 3.49 -1.04 -7.04
C GLY A 163 2.84 -2.40 -6.80
N ALA A 164 2.71 -2.75 -5.53
CA ALA A 164 2.11 -4.02 -5.09
C ALA A 164 0.64 -4.18 -5.54
N TRP A 165 -0.07 -3.07 -5.73
CA TRP A 165 -1.46 -3.00 -6.18
C TRP A 165 -1.68 -3.51 -7.62
N MET A 166 -0.60 -3.57 -8.41
CA MET A 166 -0.63 -4.15 -9.76
C MET A 166 -0.67 -5.70 -9.77
N GLY A 167 -0.72 -6.33 -8.61
CA GLY A 167 -0.83 -7.78 -8.43
C GLY A 167 -1.47 -8.09 -7.09
N TYR A 168 -0.88 -8.98 -6.31
CA TYR A 168 -1.47 -9.49 -5.07
C TYR A 168 -1.12 -8.70 -3.79
N GLY A 169 -0.56 -7.50 -3.90
CA GLY A 169 -0.23 -6.66 -2.75
C GLY A 169 1.06 -7.03 -2.00
N PHE A 170 1.91 -7.89 -2.54
CA PHE A 170 3.16 -8.32 -1.93
C PHE A 170 4.38 -7.59 -2.52
N HIS A 171 5.48 -7.57 -1.77
CA HIS A 171 6.71 -6.88 -2.16
C HIS A 171 7.30 -7.41 -3.48
N GLU A 172 7.27 -8.73 -3.72
CA GLU A 172 7.72 -9.33 -4.98
C GLU A 172 6.99 -8.76 -6.20
N VAL A 173 5.70 -8.48 -6.04
CA VAL A 173 4.90 -7.90 -7.13
C VAL A 173 5.36 -6.48 -7.45
N SER A 174 5.67 -5.68 -6.43
CA SER A 174 6.24 -4.35 -6.63
C SER A 174 7.57 -4.45 -7.39
N TYR A 175 8.46 -5.31 -6.96
CA TYR A 175 9.76 -5.54 -7.56
C TYR A 175 9.64 -5.97 -9.03
N LEU A 176 8.83 -6.98 -9.32
CA LEU A 176 8.63 -7.48 -10.69
C LEU A 176 8.01 -6.42 -11.62
N ASN A 177 7.07 -5.62 -11.13
CA ASN A 177 6.45 -4.57 -11.94
C ASN A 177 7.41 -3.41 -12.17
N THR A 178 8.26 -3.07 -11.22
CA THR A 178 9.32 -2.07 -11.41
C THR A 178 10.26 -2.50 -12.53
N PHE A 179 10.71 -3.76 -12.55
CA PHE A 179 11.54 -4.27 -13.64
C PHE A 179 10.85 -4.18 -15.01
N ARG A 180 9.55 -4.46 -15.08
CA ARG A 180 8.79 -4.34 -16.34
C ARG A 180 8.75 -2.90 -16.86
N VAL A 181 8.71 -1.92 -15.98
CA VAL A 181 8.76 -0.49 -16.35
C VAL A 181 10.12 -0.11 -16.95
N PHE A 182 11.22 -0.70 -16.47
CA PHE A 182 12.57 -0.42 -16.98
C PHE A 182 12.97 -1.25 -18.21
N LEU A 183 12.15 -2.21 -18.62
CA LEU A 183 12.40 -3.05 -19.80
C LEU A 183 11.58 -2.63 -21.04
N ILE A 184 10.75 -1.59 -20.91
CA ILE A 184 10.03 -0.93 -22.00
C ILE A 184 10.85 0.26 -22.50
#